data_aa51fc06d192539e5cfeaf714fb2b001
#
_entry.id   aa51fc06d192539e5cfeaf714fb2b001
#
_cell.length_a   1.000
_cell.length_b   1.000
_cell.length_c   1.000
_cell.angle_alpha   90.00
_cell.angle_beta   90.00
_cell.angle_gamma   90.00
#
_symmetry.space_group_name_H-M   'P 1'
#
loop_
_entity.id
_entity.type
_entity.pdbx_description
1 polymer ?
#
loop_
_entity_poly.entity_id
_entity_poly.type
_entity_poly.pdbx_seq_one_letter_code
_entity_poly.pdbx_strand_id
1 'polypeptide(L)'
;GGGGGGYRGSSVQGQIEYSRTFGKHDVNALFVYHQKEKVDNQPANDEYKVLPYREQGLAGRFTYGYDSRYLMEFNFGYNGSENFISGRRFGFFPSIAGAWVVSGEPFWEGIRSKVNLLKIRASYGLSGNDYLADSSNNIVRFPYLTTVNMNKALYVWFSPNFVKQTGHEIKTVGNPLATWEESTKLNVGLELGLFDALTLNVDVYKENRTGIFMQRRSLPLTMGLSGVTPYGNLGEVENRGARV
;
A
#
# COMPACT_ATOMS: atom_id res chain seq x y z
N GLY A 1 -24.20 -16.19 28.50
CA GLY A 1 -23.96 -16.77 27.18
C GLY A 1 -22.67 -16.23 26.61
N GLY A 2 -21.61 -17.04 26.56
CA GLY A 2 -20.37 -16.67 25.91
C GLY A 2 -20.55 -16.72 24.39
N GLY A 3 -20.52 -15.58 23.71
CA GLY A 3 -20.46 -15.51 22.27
C GLY A 3 -19.06 -15.90 21.80
N GLY A 4 -18.90 -17.12 21.28
CA GLY A 4 -17.67 -17.54 20.61
C GLY A 4 -17.58 -16.85 19.25
N GLY A 5 -16.62 -15.95 19.04
CA GLY A 5 -16.27 -15.42 17.74
C GLY A 5 -15.40 -16.42 16.98
N GLY A 6 -15.68 -16.63 15.70
CA GLY A 6 -14.89 -17.44 14.80
C GLY A 6 -14.61 -16.71 13.49
N TYR A 7 -13.53 -17.04 12.83
CA TYR A 7 -13.29 -16.57 11.47
C TYR A 7 -13.08 -17.76 10.52
N ARG A 8 -13.45 -17.58 9.28
CA ARG A 8 -13.19 -18.51 8.19
C ARG A 8 -12.38 -17.79 7.12
N GLY A 9 -11.26 -18.40 6.71
CA GLY A 9 -10.44 -17.86 5.63
C GLY A 9 -10.10 -18.94 4.62
N SER A 10 -10.06 -18.58 3.35
CA SER A 10 -9.52 -19.38 2.26
C SER A 10 -8.50 -18.56 1.49
N SER A 11 -7.42 -19.19 1.06
CA SER A 11 -6.42 -18.56 0.19
C SER A 11 -5.99 -19.54 -0.89
N VAL A 12 -5.84 -19.03 -2.09
CA VAL A 12 -5.28 -19.76 -3.23
C VAL A 12 -4.10 -18.95 -3.76
N GLN A 13 -2.98 -19.61 -3.97
CA GLN A 13 -1.79 -19.02 -4.56
C GLN A 13 -1.23 -19.97 -5.61
N GLY A 14 -0.91 -19.43 -6.78
CA GLY A 14 -0.18 -20.10 -7.83
C GLY A 14 1.05 -19.29 -8.20
N GLN A 15 2.17 -19.97 -8.48
CA GLN A 15 3.38 -19.31 -8.93
C GLN A 15 4.04 -20.08 -10.08
N ILE A 16 4.67 -19.33 -10.97
CA ILE A 16 5.50 -19.82 -12.06
C ILE A 16 6.84 -19.13 -11.97
N GLU A 17 7.89 -19.93 -11.93
CA GLU A 17 9.26 -19.43 -11.87
C GLU A 17 10.06 -19.97 -13.05
N TYR A 18 10.84 -19.11 -13.66
CA TYR A 18 11.81 -19.44 -14.69
C TYR A 18 13.17 -18.86 -14.31
N SER A 19 14.22 -19.68 -14.34
CA SER A 19 15.58 -19.26 -14.05
C SER A 19 16.53 -19.96 -15.02
N ARG A 20 17.34 -19.19 -15.73
CA ARG A 20 18.31 -19.72 -16.65
C ARG A 20 19.52 -18.81 -16.88
N THR A 21 20.70 -19.42 -16.92
CA THR A 21 21.97 -18.77 -17.29
C THR A 21 22.37 -19.16 -18.72
N PHE A 22 22.66 -18.17 -19.55
CA PHE A 22 23.09 -18.31 -20.92
C PHE A 22 24.49 -17.66 -21.07
N GLY A 23 25.56 -18.42 -20.84
CA GLY A 23 26.89 -17.88 -20.85
C GLY A 23 27.09 -16.83 -19.76
N LYS A 24 27.17 -15.54 -20.15
CA LYS A 24 27.29 -14.41 -19.23
C LYS A 24 25.93 -13.75 -18.85
N HIS A 25 24.82 -14.29 -19.34
CA HIS A 25 23.50 -13.71 -19.14
C HIS A 25 22.72 -14.56 -18.14
N ASP A 26 22.28 -13.95 -17.07
CA ASP A 26 21.40 -14.54 -16.07
C ASP A 26 20.00 -13.94 -16.20
N VAL A 27 18.99 -14.77 -16.42
CA VAL A 27 17.59 -14.36 -16.60
C VAL A 27 16.74 -15.09 -15.59
N ASN A 28 15.96 -14.34 -14.79
CA ASN A 28 14.97 -14.91 -13.92
C ASN A 28 13.62 -14.21 -14.11
N ALA A 29 12.54 -14.96 -14.07
CA ALA A 29 11.18 -14.46 -14.11
C ALA A 29 10.34 -15.20 -13.08
N LEU A 30 9.56 -14.47 -12.33
CA LEU A 30 8.60 -14.99 -11.36
C LEU A 30 7.26 -14.33 -11.59
N PHE A 31 6.20 -15.13 -11.67
CA PHE A 31 4.82 -14.68 -11.66
C PHE A 31 4.09 -15.33 -10.50
N VAL A 32 3.33 -14.54 -9.75
CA VAL A 32 2.56 -15.00 -8.62
C VAL A 32 1.13 -14.47 -8.76
N TYR A 33 0.17 -15.38 -8.76
CA TYR A 33 -1.24 -15.04 -8.57
C TYR A 33 -1.66 -15.41 -7.16
N HIS A 34 -2.38 -14.54 -6.49
CA HIS A 34 -2.97 -14.83 -5.19
C HIS A 34 -4.41 -14.35 -5.12
N GLN A 35 -5.22 -15.11 -4.39
CA GLN A 35 -6.57 -14.74 -4.01
C GLN A 35 -6.81 -15.14 -2.57
N LYS A 36 -7.43 -14.27 -1.80
CA LYS A 36 -7.73 -14.50 -0.40
C LYS A 36 -9.12 -14.02 -0.08
N GLU A 37 -9.85 -14.82 0.67
CA GLU A 37 -11.14 -14.46 1.26
C GLU A 37 -11.10 -14.72 2.75
N LYS A 38 -11.56 -13.76 3.54
CA LYS A 38 -11.71 -13.89 4.99
C LYS A 38 -13.11 -13.42 5.38
N VAL A 39 -13.82 -14.25 6.14
CA VAL A 39 -15.12 -13.93 6.74
C VAL A 39 -14.95 -13.95 8.26
N ASP A 40 -15.35 -12.89 8.91
CA ASP A 40 -15.32 -12.78 10.37
C ASP A 40 -16.77 -12.89 10.90
N ASN A 41 -17.03 -13.84 11.79
CA ASN A 41 -18.36 -14.11 12.35
C ASN A 41 -18.58 -13.37 13.69
N GLN A 42 -17.70 -12.45 14.05
CA GLN A 42 -17.94 -11.66 15.26
C GLN A 42 -19.04 -10.62 15.01
N PRO A 43 -20.12 -10.65 15.79
CA PRO A 43 -21.13 -9.60 15.76
C PRO A 43 -20.50 -8.32 16.36
N ALA A 44 -19.82 -7.56 15.53
CA ALA A 44 -19.37 -6.23 15.91
C ALA A 44 -20.51 -5.23 15.64
N ASN A 45 -20.54 -4.12 16.37
CA ASN A 45 -21.45 -3.00 16.13
C ASN A 45 -21.23 -2.30 14.77
N ASP A 46 -20.61 -2.98 13.82
CA ASP A 46 -20.27 -2.50 12.49
C ASP A 46 -20.81 -3.50 11.46
N GLU A 47 -21.83 -3.09 10.73
CA GLU A 47 -22.54 -3.88 9.73
C GLU A 47 -21.63 -4.41 8.61
N TYR A 48 -20.49 -3.74 8.36
CA TYR A 48 -19.55 -4.14 7.31
C TYR A 48 -18.53 -5.19 7.74
N LYS A 49 -18.36 -5.44 9.05
CA LYS A 49 -17.41 -6.45 9.53
C LYS A 49 -17.85 -7.88 9.23
N VAL A 50 -19.14 -8.11 9.04
CA VAL A 50 -19.67 -9.42 8.64
C VAL A 50 -19.51 -9.72 7.15
N LEU A 51 -19.20 -8.71 6.33
CA LEU A 51 -19.00 -8.91 4.90
C LEU A 51 -17.63 -9.55 4.65
N PRO A 52 -17.53 -10.48 3.68
CA PRO A 52 -16.26 -11.08 3.32
C PRO A 52 -15.21 -10.02 2.97
N TYR A 53 -14.00 -10.22 3.40
CA TYR A 53 -12.84 -9.46 2.94
C TYR A 53 -12.17 -10.25 1.83
N ARG A 54 -12.10 -9.66 0.64
CA ARG A 54 -11.55 -10.30 -0.55
C ARG A 54 -10.41 -9.48 -1.13
N GLU A 55 -9.34 -10.16 -1.37
CA GLU A 55 -8.15 -9.64 -2.05
C GLU A 55 -7.81 -10.56 -3.21
N GLN A 56 -7.37 -10.00 -4.31
CA GLN A 56 -6.75 -10.75 -5.39
C GLN A 56 -5.65 -9.91 -6.03
N GLY A 57 -4.62 -10.58 -6.50
CA GLY A 57 -3.52 -9.88 -7.14
C GLY A 57 -2.68 -10.77 -8.04
N LEU A 58 -2.03 -10.11 -8.98
CA LEU A 58 -0.99 -10.66 -9.82
C LEU A 58 0.29 -9.87 -9.57
N ALA A 59 1.37 -10.55 -9.26
CA ALA A 59 2.69 -9.96 -9.14
C ALA A 59 3.65 -10.59 -10.14
N GLY A 60 4.56 -9.80 -10.66
CA GLY A 60 5.63 -10.27 -11.52
C GLY A 60 6.96 -9.66 -11.14
N ARG A 61 8.02 -10.44 -11.29
CA ARG A 61 9.41 -10.03 -11.11
C ARG A 61 10.25 -10.57 -12.25
N PHE A 62 11.01 -9.70 -12.87
CA PHE A 62 11.98 -10.02 -13.89
C PHE A 62 13.34 -9.50 -13.45
N THR A 63 14.33 -10.37 -13.44
CA THR A 63 15.72 -9.97 -13.19
C THR A 63 16.60 -10.37 -14.34
N TYR A 64 17.51 -9.50 -14.69
CA TYR A 64 18.52 -9.73 -15.71
C TYR A 64 19.89 -9.33 -15.18
N GLY A 65 20.86 -10.23 -15.30
CA GLY A 65 22.25 -10.00 -14.99
C GLY A 65 23.13 -10.25 -16.20
N TYR A 66 24.11 -9.37 -16.41
CA TYR A 66 25.15 -9.58 -17.41
C TYR A 66 26.53 -9.58 -16.76
N ASP A 67 27.21 -10.71 -16.88
CA ASP A 67 28.59 -10.94 -16.40
C ASP A 67 28.75 -10.57 -14.89
N SER A 68 27.67 -10.71 -14.11
CA SER A 68 27.60 -10.30 -12.69
C SER A 68 27.95 -8.83 -12.44
N ARG A 69 28.05 -8.00 -13.49
CA ARG A 69 28.43 -6.59 -13.43
C ARG A 69 27.25 -5.64 -13.59
N TYR A 70 26.35 -5.96 -14.52
CA TYR A 70 25.16 -5.16 -14.80
C TYR A 70 23.95 -5.95 -14.38
N LEU A 71 23.17 -5.38 -13.47
CA LEU A 71 22.00 -6.03 -12.90
C LEU A 71 20.80 -5.12 -13.15
N MET A 72 19.72 -5.69 -13.62
CA MET A 72 18.43 -5.00 -13.81
C MET A 72 17.31 -5.82 -13.19
N GLU A 73 16.36 -5.14 -12.59
CA GLU A 73 15.17 -5.75 -12.02
C GLU A 73 13.96 -4.91 -12.38
N PHE A 74 12.91 -5.58 -12.83
CA PHE A 74 11.58 -5.00 -13.02
C PHE A 74 10.58 -5.80 -12.22
N ASN A 75 9.80 -5.11 -11.39
CA ASN A 75 8.70 -5.72 -10.64
C ASN A 75 7.41 -4.99 -10.97
N PHE A 76 6.30 -5.70 -10.88
CA PHE A 76 4.99 -5.09 -10.87
C PHE A 76 4.04 -5.84 -9.94
N GLY A 77 3.11 -5.11 -9.35
CA GLY A 77 1.94 -5.62 -8.66
C GLY A 77 0.68 -5.09 -9.33
N TYR A 78 -0.29 -5.96 -9.60
CA TYR A 78 -1.63 -5.60 -10.05
C TYR A 78 -2.62 -6.17 -9.05
N ASN A 79 -3.08 -5.32 -8.12
CA ASN A 79 -3.85 -5.74 -6.96
C ASN A 79 -5.26 -5.17 -7.00
N GLY A 80 -6.24 -5.97 -6.61
CA GLY A 80 -7.64 -5.57 -6.50
C GLY A 80 -8.09 -5.51 -5.05
N SER A 81 -8.80 -4.43 -4.69
CA SER A 81 -9.39 -4.22 -3.37
C SER A 81 -10.89 -3.93 -3.48
N GLU A 82 -11.67 -4.57 -2.63
CA GLU A 82 -13.12 -4.30 -2.51
C GLU A 82 -13.43 -2.96 -1.83
N ASN A 83 -12.45 -2.33 -1.20
CA ASN A 83 -12.62 -1.02 -0.58
C ASN A 83 -12.99 0.07 -1.58
N PHE A 84 -12.81 -0.17 -2.87
CA PHE A 84 -13.07 0.82 -3.92
C PHE A 84 -14.22 0.41 -4.82
N ILE A 85 -14.90 1.42 -5.39
CA ILE A 85 -16.00 1.22 -6.32
C ILE A 85 -15.53 0.50 -7.60
N SER A 86 -16.43 -0.18 -8.28
CA SER A 86 -16.17 -0.78 -9.59
C SER A 86 -15.52 0.25 -10.54
N GLY A 87 -14.42 -0.13 -11.20
CA GLY A 87 -13.61 0.76 -12.04
C GLY A 87 -12.41 1.42 -11.32
N ARG A 88 -12.33 1.38 -9.97
CA ARG A 88 -11.18 1.86 -9.17
C ARG A 88 -10.58 0.79 -8.27
N ARG A 89 -11.10 -0.43 -8.36
CA ARG A 89 -10.68 -1.56 -7.51
C ARG A 89 -9.25 -1.98 -7.73
N PHE A 90 -8.77 -1.92 -8.98
CA PHE A 90 -7.46 -2.43 -9.34
C PHE A 90 -6.45 -1.30 -9.44
N GLY A 91 -5.30 -1.49 -8.77
CA GLY A 91 -4.13 -0.64 -8.86
C GLY A 91 -2.96 -1.37 -9.52
N PHE A 92 -2.19 -0.66 -10.36
CA PHE A 92 -0.97 -1.17 -10.98
C PHE A 92 0.25 -0.43 -10.42
N PHE A 93 1.17 -1.19 -9.84
CA PHE A 93 2.30 -0.67 -9.07
C PHE A 93 3.63 -1.23 -9.62
N PRO A 94 4.20 -0.58 -10.64
CA PRO A 94 5.48 -1.01 -11.22
C PRO A 94 6.66 -0.47 -10.42
N SER A 95 7.80 -1.19 -10.51
CA SER A 95 9.10 -0.71 -10.05
C SER A 95 10.22 -1.22 -10.94
N ILE A 96 11.26 -0.41 -11.08
CA ILE A 96 12.48 -0.75 -11.81
C ILE A 96 13.68 -0.46 -10.93
N ALA A 97 14.68 -1.34 -10.99
CA ALA A 97 15.95 -1.14 -10.32
C ALA A 97 17.10 -1.54 -11.25
N GLY A 98 18.23 -0.88 -11.08
CA GLY A 98 19.46 -1.22 -11.77
C GLY A 98 20.67 -1.12 -10.83
N ALA A 99 21.66 -1.96 -11.06
CA ALA A 99 22.93 -1.87 -10.35
C ALA A 99 24.10 -2.14 -11.30
N TRP A 100 25.19 -1.42 -11.07
CA TRP A 100 26.43 -1.60 -11.76
C TRP A 100 27.54 -1.89 -10.76
N VAL A 101 28.17 -3.05 -10.91
CA VAL A 101 29.33 -3.47 -10.13
C VAL A 101 30.58 -2.94 -10.84
N VAL A 102 30.95 -1.70 -10.56
CA VAL A 102 32.08 -1.01 -11.19
C VAL A 102 33.39 -1.74 -10.92
N SER A 103 33.55 -2.31 -9.71
CA SER A 103 34.73 -3.09 -9.33
C SER A 103 34.89 -4.40 -10.09
N GLY A 104 33.88 -4.83 -10.85
CA GLY A 104 33.94 -5.99 -11.75
C GLY A 104 34.55 -5.66 -13.12
N GLU A 105 34.77 -4.38 -13.46
CA GLU A 105 35.27 -3.97 -14.75
C GLU A 105 36.81 -4.19 -14.89
N PRO A 106 37.29 -4.48 -16.10
CA PRO A 106 38.72 -4.71 -16.32
C PRO A 106 39.60 -3.51 -15.94
N PHE A 107 39.10 -2.28 -16.14
CA PHE A 107 39.85 -1.06 -15.77
C PHE A 107 40.04 -0.90 -14.26
N TRP A 108 39.30 -1.66 -13.42
CA TRP A 108 39.37 -1.59 -11.97
C TRP A 108 40.47 -2.42 -11.35
N GLU A 109 41.14 -3.32 -12.13
CA GLU A 109 42.12 -4.27 -11.61
C GLU A 109 43.26 -3.61 -10.84
N GLY A 110 43.73 -2.43 -11.31
CA GLY A 110 44.89 -1.74 -10.71
C GLY A 110 44.61 -1.18 -9.29
N ILE A 111 43.34 -1.01 -8.90
CA ILE A 111 42.95 -0.45 -7.60
C ILE A 111 42.16 -1.44 -6.74
N ARG A 112 41.90 -2.65 -7.26
CA ARG A 112 41.11 -3.68 -6.57
C ARG A 112 41.68 -4.08 -5.21
N SER A 113 43.02 -4.05 -5.04
CA SER A 113 43.66 -4.34 -3.76
C SER A 113 43.35 -3.33 -2.65
N LYS A 114 42.96 -2.11 -3.02
CA LYS A 114 42.56 -1.05 -2.08
C LYS A 114 41.07 -0.88 -2.00
N VAL A 115 40.39 -0.97 -3.14
CA VAL A 115 38.94 -0.85 -3.27
C VAL A 115 38.43 -2.14 -3.92
N ASN A 116 38.07 -3.09 -3.08
CA ASN A 116 37.66 -4.44 -3.51
C ASN A 116 36.21 -4.49 -4.01
N LEU A 117 35.37 -3.56 -3.59
CA LEU A 117 33.98 -3.44 -4.04
C LEU A 117 33.63 -1.97 -4.31
N LEU A 118 33.10 -1.71 -5.49
CA LEU A 118 32.34 -0.49 -5.79
C LEU A 118 31.11 -0.90 -6.60
N LYS A 119 29.93 -0.68 -6.03
CA LYS A 119 28.65 -0.94 -6.68
C LYS A 119 27.74 0.26 -6.53
N ILE A 120 27.19 0.71 -7.62
CA ILE A 120 26.19 1.77 -7.69
C ILE A 120 24.84 1.12 -7.97
N ARG A 121 23.80 1.53 -7.26
CA ARG A 121 22.45 1.05 -7.47
C ARG A 121 21.46 2.20 -7.51
N ALA A 122 20.40 2.05 -8.29
CA ALA A 122 19.29 2.98 -8.33
C ALA A 122 17.99 2.21 -8.48
N SER A 123 16.95 2.67 -7.83
CA SER A 123 15.61 2.12 -7.98
C SER A 123 14.56 3.22 -7.98
N TYR A 124 13.52 3.01 -8.78
CA TYR A 124 12.35 3.84 -8.84
C TYR A 124 11.11 2.94 -8.86
N GLY A 125 10.13 3.23 -8.02
CA GLY A 125 8.95 2.39 -7.93
C GLY A 125 7.74 3.09 -7.37
N LEU A 126 6.58 2.57 -7.74
CA LEU A 126 5.28 2.94 -7.23
C LEU A 126 4.77 1.82 -6.32
N SER A 127 4.22 2.16 -5.16
CA SER A 127 3.52 1.24 -4.28
C SER A 127 2.16 1.79 -3.90
N GLY A 128 1.14 0.92 -3.85
CA GLY A 128 -0.21 1.27 -3.44
C GLY A 128 -0.54 0.72 -2.07
N ASN A 129 -1.43 1.43 -1.37
CA ASN A 129 -2.01 1.02 -0.11
C ASN A 129 -3.54 1.18 -0.17
N ASP A 130 -4.27 0.11 0.15
CA ASP A 130 -5.72 0.09 0.24
C ASP A 130 -6.23 0.09 1.68
N TYR A 131 -5.32 0.15 2.65
CA TYR A 131 -5.63 0.28 4.06
C TYR A 131 -6.03 1.72 4.37
N LEU A 132 -7.33 1.95 4.45
CA LEU A 132 -7.90 3.24 4.77
C LEU A 132 -8.27 3.27 6.26
N ALA A 133 -7.81 4.30 6.96
CA ALA A 133 -8.10 4.48 8.37
C ALA A 133 -8.78 5.83 8.63
N ASP A 134 -9.69 5.86 9.60
CA ASP A 134 -10.26 7.09 10.09
C ASP A 134 -9.30 7.82 11.06
N SER A 135 -9.69 8.99 11.54
CA SER A 135 -8.91 9.80 12.49
C SER A 135 -8.67 9.10 13.85
N SER A 136 -9.40 8.03 14.13
CA SER A 136 -9.28 7.19 15.34
C SER A 136 -8.52 5.89 15.05
N ASN A 137 -7.90 5.77 13.87
CA ASN A 137 -7.19 4.59 13.40
C ASN A 137 -8.06 3.33 13.27
N ASN A 138 -9.38 3.49 13.11
CA ASN A 138 -10.25 2.37 12.75
C ASN A 138 -10.20 2.14 11.25
N ILE A 139 -10.21 0.87 10.85
CA ILE A 139 -10.25 0.49 9.44
C ILE A 139 -11.59 0.91 8.83
N VAL A 140 -11.53 1.72 7.77
CA VAL A 140 -12.69 2.12 7.00
C VAL A 140 -12.85 1.15 5.83
N ARG A 141 -13.95 0.41 5.81
CA ARG A 141 -14.32 -0.45 4.70
C ARG A 141 -15.41 0.21 3.87
N PHE A 142 -15.36 0.01 2.56
CA PHE A 142 -16.34 0.54 1.62
C PHE A 142 -16.58 2.04 1.78
N PRO A 143 -15.54 2.90 1.73
CA PRO A 143 -15.66 4.34 1.94
C PRO A 143 -16.59 5.04 0.94
N TYR A 144 -17.00 4.35 -0.11
CA TYR A 144 -17.92 4.85 -1.13
C TYR A 144 -19.41 4.71 -0.71
N LEU A 145 -19.70 4.02 0.40
CA LEU A 145 -21.07 3.83 0.88
C LEU A 145 -21.43 4.87 1.93
N THR A 146 -22.61 5.45 1.77
CA THR A 146 -23.23 6.28 2.81
C THR A 146 -23.95 5.39 3.81
N THR A 147 -23.68 5.58 5.11
CA THR A 147 -24.36 4.84 6.18
C THR A 147 -25.31 5.72 6.95
N VAL A 148 -26.45 5.16 7.35
CA VAL A 148 -27.51 5.84 8.09
C VAL A 148 -27.77 5.08 9.40
N ASN A 149 -27.72 5.78 10.52
CA ASN A 149 -28.17 5.25 11.78
C ASN A 149 -29.72 5.39 11.87
N MET A 150 -30.43 4.27 11.83
CA MET A 150 -31.88 4.21 11.84
C MET A 150 -32.48 4.33 13.26
N ASN A 151 -31.64 4.25 14.29
CA ASN A 151 -32.06 4.23 15.69
C ASN A 151 -31.51 5.42 16.49
N LYS A 152 -31.39 6.59 15.87
CA LYS A 152 -30.94 7.79 16.58
C LYS A 152 -32.05 8.26 17.53
N ALA A 153 -31.71 8.41 18.80
CA ALA A 153 -32.65 9.06 19.74
C ALA A 153 -32.75 10.56 19.42
N LEU A 154 -33.97 11.02 19.17
CA LEU A 154 -34.28 12.42 19.02
C LEU A 154 -35.20 12.85 20.20
N TYR A 155 -34.99 14.07 20.68
CA TYR A 155 -35.83 14.66 21.73
C TYR A 155 -36.72 15.73 21.10
N VAL A 156 -38.02 15.58 21.26
CA VAL A 156 -39.00 16.55 20.74
C VAL A 156 -39.44 17.48 21.88
N TRP A 157 -39.27 18.78 21.65
CA TRP A 157 -39.48 19.85 22.65
C TRP A 157 -40.93 20.32 22.79
N PHE A 158 -41.87 19.83 21.98
CA PHE A 158 -43.26 20.32 21.93
C PHE A 158 -44.19 19.64 22.90
N SER A 159 -43.70 18.87 23.87
CA SER A 159 -44.51 18.26 24.94
C SER A 159 -43.97 18.70 26.29
N PRO A 160 -44.82 18.89 27.29
CA PRO A 160 -44.42 19.18 28.68
C PRO A 160 -43.54 18.05 29.27
N ASN A 161 -43.55 16.86 28.66
CA ASN A 161 -42.63 15.77 28.96
C ASN A 161 -41.78 15.52 27.72
N PHE A 162 -40.46 15.52 27.90
CA PHE A 162 -39.53 15.17 26.83
C PHE A 162 -39.84 13.78 26.28
N VAL A 163 -40.38 13.72 25.06
CA VAL A 163 -40.68 12.44 24.41
C VAL A 163 -39.46 12.06 23.57
N LYS A 164 -38.89 10.92 23.93
CA LYS A 164 -37.84 10.32 23.14
C LYS A 164 -38.45 9.69 21.88
N GLN A 165 -38.12 10.20 20.72
CA GLN A 165 -38.48 9.61 19.42
C GLN A 165 -37.28 8.95 18.77
N THR A 166 -37.52 7.90 17.98
CA THR A 166 -36.49 7.28 17.16
C THR A 166 -36.48 7.98 15.80
N GLY A 167 -35.34 8.46 15.40
CA GLY A 167 -35.15 9.12 14.11
C GLY A 167 -33.97 8.53 13.35
N HIS A 168 -33.64 9.15 12.24
CA HIS A 168 -32.59 8.74 11.35
C HIS A 168 -31.47 9.81 11.30
N GLU A 169 -30.22 9.38 11.27
CA GLU A 169 -29.08 10.26 11.17
C GLU A 169 -28.07 9.67 10.18
N ILE A 170 -27.51 10.48 9.28
CA ILE A 170 -26.40 10.07 8.46
C ILE A 170 -25.18 9.84 9.37
N LYS A 171 -24.66 8.63 9.40
CA LYS A 171 -23.47 8.27 10.20
C LYS A 171 -22.18 8.56 9.45
N THR A 172 -22.13 8.23 8.16
CA THR A 172 -21.00 8.54 7.28
C THR A 172 -21.49 8.93 5.89
N VAL A 173 -20.82 9.89 5.28
CA VAL A 173 -21.06 10.26 3.88
C VAL A 173 -20.08 9.50 3.01
N GLY A 174 -20.59 8.67 2.09
CA GLY A 174 -19.77 7.91 1.17
C GLY A 174 -19.05 8.78 0.14
N ASN A 175 -17.83 8.38 -0.20
CA ASN A 175 -17.04 9.02 -1.24
C ASN A 175 -16.76 8.04 -2.39
N PRO A 176 -17.51 8.09 -3.49
CA PRO A 176 -17.30 7.21 -4.63
C PRO A 176 -15.98 7.48 -5.38
N LEU A 177 -15.29 8.58 -5.05
CA LEU A 177 -13.98 8.93 -5.62
C LEU A 177 -12.80 8.35 -4.82
N ALA A 178 -13.07 7.67 -3.70
CA ALA A 178 -12.03 7.01 -2.92
C ALA A 178 -11.23 6.03 -3.77
N THR A 179 -9.90 6.07 -3.63
CA THR A 179 -8.95 5.28 -4.41
C THR A 179 -7.73 4.92 -3.55
N TRP A 180 -6.79 4.20 -4.15
CA TRP A 180 -5.53 3.83 -3.55
C TRP A 180 -4.74 5.05 -3.05
N GLU A 181 -4.09 4.90 -1.92
CA GLU A 181 -2.96 5.77 -1.57
C GLU A 181 -1.75 5.30 -2.35
N GLU A 182 -1.03 6.22 -2.97
CA GLU A 182 0.14 5.91 -3.79
C GLU A 182 1.40 6.48 -3.18
N SER A 183 2.47 5.68 -3.16
CA SER A 183 3.80 6.12 -2.73
C SER A 183 4.80 5.87 -3.84
N THR A 184 5.36 6.95 -4.36
CA THR A 184 6.48 6.92 -5.32
C THR A 184 7.78 6.99 -4.56
N LYS A 185 8.68 6.03 -4.81
CA LYS A 185 9.96 5.90 -4.12
C LYS A 185 11.10 5.93 -5.11
N LEU A 186 12.08 6.80 -4.87
CA LEU A 186 13.36 6.86 -5.54
C LEU A 186 14.46 6.58 -4.52
N ASN A 187 15.35 5.66 -4.84
CA ASN A 187 16.53 5.36 -4.02
C ASN A 187 17.75 5.29 -4.93
N VAL A 188 18.86 5.90 -4.49
CA VAL A 188 20.20 5.75 -5.09
C VAL A 188 21.15 5.34 -3.99
N GLY A 189 21.87 4.25 -4.21
CA GLY A 189 22.78 3.68 -3.24
C GLY A 189 24.20 3.44 -3.81
N LEU A 190 25.17 3.54 -2.93
CA LEU A 190 26.58 3.24 -3.17
C LEU A 190 27.06 2.22 -2.14
N GLU A 191 27.64 1.14 -2.63
CA GLU A 191 28.31 0.14 -1.79
C GLU A 191 29.83 0.21 -2.08
N LEU A 192 30.61 0.49 -1.05
CA LEU A 192 32.06 0.63 -1.14
C LEU A 192 32.74 -0.33 -0.17
N GLY A 193 33.58 -1.22 -0.69
CA GLY A 193 34.45 -2.10 0.10
C GLY A 193 35.90 -1.63 0.01
N LEU A 194 36.55 -1.50 1.14
CA LEU A 194 37.94 -1.03 1.27
C LEU A 194 38.79 -2.05 2.03
N PHE A 195 39.96 -2.38 1.47
CA PHE A 195 41.01 -3.20 2.10
C PHE A 195 40.54 -4.58 2.59
N ASP A 196 39.46 -5.14 2.03
CA ASP A 196 38.80 -6.37 2.51
C ASP A 196 38.37 -6.34 4.01
N ALA A 197 38.36 -5.17 4.62
CA ALA A 197 38.11 -4.99 6.06
C ALA A 197 36.98 -4.03 6.37
N LEU A 198 36.67 -3.07 5.49
CA LEU A 198 35.67 -2.05 5.72
C LEU A 198 34.64 -2.07 4.58
N THR A 199 33.36 -2.09 4.92
CA THR A 199 32.26 -1.91 3.98
C THR A 199 31.45 -0.70 4.36
N LEU A 200 31.27 0.23 3.44
CA LEU A 200 30.46 1.43 3.58
C LEU A 200 29.25 1.34 2.64
N ASN A 201 28.06 1.50 3.17
CA ASN A 201 26.82 1.57 2.40
C ASN A 201 26.20 2.93 2.59
N VAL A 202 25.97 3.65 1.51
CA VAL A 202 25.32 4.97 1.53
C VAL A 202 24.09 4.93 0.63
N ASP A 203 22.93 5.27 1.17
CA ASP A 203 21.68 5.36 0.44
C ASP A 203 21.10 6.78 0.58
N VAL A 204 20.63 7.33 -0.54
CA VAL A 204 19.83 8.56 -0.58
C VAL A 204 18.48 8.22 -1.15
N TYR A 205 17.42 8.63 -0.46
CA TYR A 205 16.08 8.32 -0.89
C TYR A 205 15.16 9.53 -0.85
N LYS A 206 14.15 9.46 -1.72
CA LYS A 206 13.00 10.36 -1.74
C LYS A 206 11.74 9.54 -1.89
N GLU A 207 10.76 9.78 -1.03
CA GLU A 207 9.43 9.19 -1.07
C GLU A 207 8.39 10.30 -1.14
N ASN A 208 7.50 10.23 -2.12
CA ASN A 208 6.31 11.06 -2.24
C ASN A 208 5.09 10.17 -2.06
N ARG A 209 4.31 10.41 -1.01
CA ARG A 209 3.04 9.73 -0.76
C ARG A 209 1.91 10.69 -1.04
N THR A 210 1.02 10.30 -1.95
CA THR A 210 -0.14 11.08 -2.40
C THR A 210 -1.44 10.31 -2.17
N GLY A 211 -2.55 11.02 -2.18
CA GLY A 211 -3.84 10.38 -2.00
C GLY A 211 -4.07 9.80 -0.60
N ILE A 212 -3.42 10.32 0.44
CA ILE A 212 -3.63 9.87 1.82
C ILE A 212 -5.07 10.10 2.21
N PHE A 213 -5.73 9.05 2.68
CA PHE A 213 -7.12 9.07 3.09
C PHE A 213 -7.29 9.83 4.40
N MET A 214 -8.01 10.94 4.36
CA MET A 214 -8.19 11.81 5.52
C MET A 214 -9.54 12.54 5.50
N GLN A 215 -9.94 13.03 6.66
CA GLN A 215 -11.18 13.79 6.82
C GLN A 215 -11.09 15.16 6.14
N ARG A 216 -12.11 15.51 5.35
CA ARG A 216 -12.22 16.81 4.69
C ARG A 216 -12.73 17.87 5.68
N ARG A 217 -11.84 18.51 6.40
CA ARG A 217 -12.18 19.53 7.43
C ARG A 217 -12.47 20.92 6.86
N SER A 218 -12.31 21.13 5.55
CA SER A 218 -12.51 22.42 4.88
C SER A 218 -13.98 22.73 4.53
N LEU A 219 -14.92 21.89 4.96
CA LEU A 219 -16.35 22.12 4.69
C LEU A 219 -16.94 23.14 5.67
N PRO A 220 -17.72 24.13 5.18
CA PRO A 220 -18.40 25.08 6.04
C PRO A 220 -19.41 24.37 6.96
N LEU A 221 -19.46 24.78 8.24
CA LEU A 221 -20.45 24.25 9.21
C LEU A 221 -21.90 24.47 8.79
N THR A 222 -22.15 25.48 7.95
CA THR A 222 -23.47 25.79 7.38
C THR A 222 -24.04 24.72 6.47
N MET A 223 -23.22 23.74 6.03
CA MET A 223 -23.70 22.60 5.25
C MET A 223 -24.45 21.55 6.08
N GLY A 224 -24.59 21.74 7.39
CA GLY A 224 -25.29 20.82 8.26
C GLY A 224 -24.63 19.45 8.45
N LEU A 225 -23.37 19.30 8.01
CA LEU A 225 -22.59 18.07 8.12
C LEU A 225 -21.70 18.05 9.36
N SER A 226 -22.05 18.81 10.41
CA SER A 226 -21.31 18.79 11.67
C SER A 226 -21.39 17.40 12.30
N GLY A 227 -20.22 16.78 12.50
CA GLY A 227 -20.12 15.40 13.01
C GLY A 227 -20.11 14.29 11.95
N VAL A 228 -20.40 14.61 10.68
CA VAL A 228 -20.45 13.66 9.55
C VAL A 228 -19.54 14.14 8.40
N THR A 229 -18.34 14.50 8.73
CA THR A 229 -17.40 15.04 7.72
C THR A 229 -16.93 13.93 6.77
N PRO A 230 -17.09 14.09 5.45
CA PRO A 230 -16.67 13.08 4.49
C PRO A 230 -15.16 12.92 4.47
N TYR A 231 -14.73 11.71 4.17
CA TYR A 231 -13.32 11.37 3.95
C TYR A 231 -12.96 11.41 2.46
N GLY A 232 -11.68 11.62 2.16
CA GLY A 232 -11.18 11.58 0.79
C GLY A 232 -9.66 11.43 0.74
N ASN A 233 -9.16 11.12 -0.45
CA ASN A 233 -7.73 11.02 -0.74
C ASN A 233 -7.14 12.43 -0.96
N LEU A 234 -6.87 13.16 0.11
CA LEU A 234 -6.56 14.59 0.10
C LEU A 234 -5.13 14.91 0.56
N GLY A 235 -4.51 13.99 1.30
CA GLY A 235 -3.22 14.23 1.91
C GLY A 235 -2.06 13.93 0.97
N GLU A 236 -0.98 14.70 1.15
CA GLU A 236 0.30 14.49 0.48
C GLU A 236 1.43 14.66 1.50
N VAL A 237 2.43 13.78 1.43
CA VAL A 237 3.61 13.81 2.30
C VAL A 237 4.84 13.51 1.47
N GLU A 238 5.86 14.36 1.59
CA GLU A 238 7.20 14.13 1.07
C GLU A 238 8.15 13.73 2.21
N ASN A 239 8.90 12.67 2.00
CA ASN A 239 9.97 12.22 2.88
C ASN A 239 11.26 12.05 2.07
N ARG A 240 12.38 12.57 2.60
CA ARG A 240 13.69 12.44 2.01
C ARG A 240 14.75 12.27 3.07
N GLY A 241 15.75 11.48 2.77
CA GLY A 241 16.84 11.24 3.73
C GLY A 241 18.05 10.58 3.12
N ALA A 242 19.09 10.49 3.93
CA ALA A 242 20.27 9.70 3.64
C ALA A 242 20.53 8.74 4.79
N ARG A 243 21.03 7.56 4.46
CA ARG A 243 21.41 6.51 5.40
C ARG A 243 22.84 6.09 5.08
N VAL A 244 23.64 5.94 6.12
CA VAL A 244 25.03 5.45 6.07
C VAL A 244 25.14 4.21 6.90
#